data_cdec60ab5ac63ff6036ae4d46ce55166
#
_entry.id   cdec60ab5ac63ff6036ae4d46ce55166
#
_cell.length_a   1.000
_cell.length_b   1.000
_cell.length_c   1.000
_cell.angle_alpha   90.00
_cell.angle_beta   90.00
_cell.angle_gamma   90.00
#
_symmetry.space_group_name_H-M   'P 1'
#
loop_
_entity.id
_entity.type
_entity.pdbx_description
1 polymer ?
#
loop_
_entity_poly.entity_id
_entity_poly.type
_entity_poly.pdbx_seq_one_letter_code
_entity_poly.pdbx_strand_id
1 'polypeptide(L)'
;MRKLFLIMNALIFSGCLGMPKSVKPVSDFELDRYLGKWYEIARLDHSFERGLSQVTAEYSLRSDGGVLVLNRGFSDADNKWKEAEGKAYFVNKNSEGYLKVSFFGPFYGSYVVFGLDHENYQYAFVSGPNLDYLWLLARTPTVETEIIQKFIEMSEARGFDTENLIFVQQK
;
A
#
# COMPACT_ATOMS: atom_id res chain seq x y z
N MET A 1 3.42 -56.16 -10.71
CA MET A 1 2.89 -54.85 -11.17
C MET A 1 3.10 -53.82 -10.06
N ARG A 2 4.18 -53.02 -10.15
CA ARG A 2 4.53 -51.96 -9.15
C ARG A 2 3.76 -50.69 -9.53
N LYS A 3 2.82 -50.27 -8.69
CA LYS A 3 2.14 -48.98 -8.84
C LYS A 3 3.09 -47.87 -8.38
N LEU A 4 3.57 -47.10 -9.33
CA LEU A 4 4.38 -45.89 -9.11
C LEU A 4 3.42 -44.78 -8.63
N PHE A 5 3.47 -44.44 -7.34
CA PHE A 5 2.78 -43.27 -6.80
C PHE A 5 3.61 -42.01 -7.16
N LEU A 6 3.13 -41.26 -8.13
CA LEU A 6 3.64 -39.90 -8.40
C LEU A 6 3.16 -39.00 -7.28
N ILE A 7 4.05 -38.63 -6.37
CA ILE A 7 3.81 -37.53 -5.40
C ILE A 7 3.97 -36.22 -6.16
N MET A 8 2.84 -35.61 -6.51
CA MET A 8 2.79 -34.28 -7.07
C MET A 8 3.09 -33.29 -5.96
N ASN A 9 4.34 -32.83 -5.90
CA ASN A 9 4.75 -31.74 -5.02
C ASN A 9 4.04 -30.46 -5.46
N ALA A 10 2.96 -30.11 -4.77
CA ALA A 10 2.32 -28.82 -4.90
C ALA A 10 3.29 -27.76 -4.33
N LEU A 11 4.03 -27.08 -5.18
CA LEU A 11 4.75 -25.85 -4.86
C LEU A 11 3.69 -24.82 -4.44
N ILE A 12 3.55 -24.66 -3.13
CA ILE A 12 2.78 -23.56 -2.54
C ILE A 12 3.59 -22.29 -2.82
N PHE A 13 3.24 -21.58 -3.88
CA PHE A 13 3.67 -20.21 -4.08
C PHE A 13 3.00 -19.36 -3.01
N SER A 14 3.64 -19.24 -1.85
CA SER A 14 3.34 -18.20 -0.88
C SER A 14 3.65 -16.86 -1.56
N GLY A 15 2.64 -16.15 -2.03
CA GLY A 15 2.79 -14.73 -2.32
C GLY A 15 3.38 -14.05 -1.08
N CYS A 16 4.16 -12.98 -1.25
CA CYS A 16 4.83 -12.27 -0.16
C CYS A 16 3.80 -11.57 0.75
N LEU A 17 3.03 -12.36 1.49
CA LEU A 17 2.13 -11.91 2.54
C LEU A 17 2.91 -11.88 3.85
N GLY A 18 3.76 -10.89 3.99
CA GLY A 18 4.51 -10.62 5.21
C GLY A 18 4.50 -9.12 5.47
N MET A 19 5.04 -8.72 6.60
CA MET A 19 5.35 -7.33 6.90
C MET A 19 6.69 -7.28 7.64
N PRO A 20 7.39 -6.14 7.65
CA PRO A 20 8.58 -5.98 8.48
C PRO A 20 8.24 -6.29 9.95
N LYS A 21 9.15 -6.96 10.66
CA LYS A 21 8.93 -7.33 12.09
C LYS A 21 8.64 -6.14 12.99
N SER A 22 9.14 -4.97 12.63
CA SER A 22 8.96 -3.70 13.31
C SER A 22 7.63 -3.00 13.01
N VAL A 23 6.90 -3.46 11.99
CA VAL A 23 5.62 -2.88 11.56
C VAL A 23 4.47 -3.67 12.19
N LYS A 24 3.48 -2.95 12.69
CA LYS A 24 2.22 -3.53 13.18
C LYS A 24 1.06 -2.75 12.54
N PRO A 25 0.03 -3.43 12.04
CA PRO A 25 -1.15 -2.75 11.52
C PRO A 25 -1.89 -2.01 12.63
N VAL A 26 -2.52 -0.91 12.29
CA VAL A 26 -3.43 -0.22 13.20
C VAL A 26 -4.64 -1.11 13.52
N SER A 27 -5.13 -1.03 14.76
CA SER A 27 -6.43 -1.57 15.17
C SER A 27 -7.55 -0.57 14.88
N ASP A 28 -8.79 -1.00 15.06
CA ASP A 28 -9.98 -0.16 14.92
C ASP A 28 -10.07 0.54 13.55
N PHE A 29 -9.59 -0.17 12.52
CA PHE A 29 -9.64 0.28 11.14
C PHE A 29 -11.05 0.15 10.59
N GLU A 30 -11.58 1.25 10.04
CA GLU A 30 -12.91 1.35 9.45
C GLU A 30 -12.80 1.54 7.94
N LEU A 31 -13.06 0.48 7.16
CA LEU A 31 -12.90 0.52 5.71
C LEU A 31 -13.74 1.62 5.05
N ASP A 32 -15.00 1.78 5.47
CA ASP A 32 -15.92 2.77 4.88
C ASP A 32 -15.38 4.21 4.98
N ARG A 33 -14.61 4.50 6.03
CA ARG A 33 -13.94 5.79 6.20
C ARG A 33 -12.64 5.90 5.39
N TYR A 34 -12.04 4.76 5.04
CA TYR A 34 -10.81 4.70 4.27
C TYR A 34 -11.06 4.77 2.76
N LEU A 35 -12.25 4.43 2.29
CA LEU A 35 -12.63 4.49 0.88
C LEU A 35 -12.50 5.90 0.28
N GLY A 36 -12.51 5.97 -1.05
CA GLY A 36 -12.37 7.19 -1.81
C GLY A 36 -10.92 7.51 -2.18
N LYS A 37 -10.68 8.77 -2.50
CA LYS A 37 -9.41 9.24 -3.06
C LYS A 37 -8.40 9.60 -1.99
N TRP A 38 -7.15 9.20 -2.24
CA TRP A 38 -5.96 9.57 -1.48
C TRP A 38 -4.88 10.10 -2.43
N TYR A 39 -4.15 11.11 -1.99
CA TYR A 39 -2.96 11.64 -2.65
C TYR A 39 -1.72 11.01 -2.04
N GLU A 40 -0.79 10.57 -2.87
CA GLU A 40 0.52 10.13 -2.41
C GLU A 40 1.40 11.35 -2.17
N ILE A 41 1.80 11.56 -0.92
CA ILE A 41 2.61 12.71 -0.51
C ILE A 41 4.09 12.37 -0.54
N ALA A 42 4.44 11.17 -0.06
CA ALA A 42 5.81 10.68 -0.08
C ALA A 42 5.85 9.16 -0.22
N ARG A 43 6.96 8.64 -0.76
CA ARG A 43 7.24 7.21 -0.88
C ARG A 43 8.73 6.91 -0.85
N LEU A 44 9.11 5.66 -0.63
CA LEU A 44 10.38 5.12 -1.07
C LEU A 44 10.33 4.78 -2.58
N ASP A 45 11.49 4.79 -3.26
CA ASP A 45 11.55 4.49 -4.69
C ASP A 45 11.27 3.00 -4.96
N HIS A 46 10.39 2.72 -5.90
CA HIS A 46 10.13 1.39 -6.41
C HIS A 46 9.73 1.44 -7.89
N SER A 47 9.98 0.33 -8.60
CA SER A 47 9.97 0.30 -10.06
C SER A 47 8.63 0.65 -10.72
N PHE A 48 7.50 0.35 -10.06
CA PHE A 48 6.17 0.55 -10.67
C PHE A 48 5.64 1.98 -10.56
N GLU A 49 6.21 2.84 -9.70
CA GLU A 49 5.86 4.27 -9.59
C GLU A 49 6.99 5.22 -9.94
N ARG A 50 8.16 4.67 -10.30
CA ARG A 50 9.34 5.48 -10.63
C ARG A 50 9.05 6.47 -11.75
N GLY A 51 9.39 7.75 -11.52
CA GLY A 51 9.18 8.84 -12.48
C GLY A 51 7.73 9.30 -12.61
N LEU A 52 6.84 8.91 -11.70
CA LEU A 52 5.47 9.41 -11.65
C LEU A 52 5.34 10.57 -10.68
N SER A 53 4.62 11.61 -11.11
CA SER A 53 4.12 12.73 -10.32
C SER A 53 2.59 12.68 -10.23
N GLN A 54 1.98 13.52 -9.40
CA GLN A 54 0.53 13.63 -9.23
C GLN A 54 -0.14 12.28 -8.94
N VAL A 55 0.55 11.43 -8.14
CA VAL A 55 0.09 10.07 -7.86
C VAL A 55 -1.08 10.10 -6.89
N THR A 56 -2.10 9.33 -7.23
CA THR A 56 -3.29 9.13 -6.39
C THR A 56 -3.69 7.66 -6.35
N ALA A 57 -4.30 7.26 -5.25
CA ALA A 57 -4.98 5.98 -5.11
C ALA A 57 -6.46 6.22 -4.80
N GLU A 58 -7.34 5.48 -5.44
CA GLU A 58 -8.78 5.52 -5.16
C GLU A 58 -9.26 4.12 -4.79
N TYR A 59 -9.96 4.04 -3.67
CA TYR A 59 -10.48 2.79 -3.11
C TYR A 59 -11.99 2.79 -3.15
N SER A 60 -12.59 1.71 -3.68
CA SER A 60 -14.04 1.52 -3.71
C SER A 60 -14.41 0.07 -3.42
N LEU A 61 -15.62 -0.15 -2.93
CA LEU A 61 -16.11 -1.50 -2.63
C LEU A 61 -16.37 -2.27 -3.92
N ARG A 62 -16.01 -3.55 -3.90
CA ARG A 62 -16.33 -4.53 -4.93
C ARG A 62 -17.56 -5.35 -4.50
N SER A 63 -18.27 -5.88 -5.48
CA SER A 63 -19.44 -6.75 -5.22
C SER A 63 -19.10 -8.06 -4.50
N ASP A 64 -17.83 -8.49 -4.55
CA ASP A 64 -17.32 -9.70 -3.88
C ASP A 64 -16.85 -9.44 -2.43
N GLY A 65 -17.07 -8.23 -1.91
CA GLY A 65 -16.63 -7.83 -0.56
C GLY A 65 -15.18 -7.39 -0.46
N GLY A 66 -14.43 -7.39 -1.56
CA GLY A 66 -13.08 -6.83 -1.64
C GLY A 66 -13.10 -5.33 -1.92
N VAL A 67 -11.91 -4.77 -2.10
CA VAL A 67 -11.68 -3.36 -2.44
C VAL A 67 -11.07 -3.26 -3.83
N LEU A 68 -11.69 -2.47 -4.69
CA LEU A 68 -11.09 -2.03 -5.94
C LEU A 68 -10.06 -0.95 -5.63
N VAL A 69 -8.86 -1.06 -6.18
CA VAL A 69 -7.77 -0.10 -6.04
C VAL A 69 -7.46 0.46 -7.43
N LEU A 70 -7.63 1.75 -7.62
CA LEU A 70 -7.25 2.45 -8.84
C LEU A 70 -6.12 3.42 -8.52
N ASN A 71 -4.89 3.07 -8.93
CA ASN A 71 -3.74 3.96 -8.85
C ASN A 71 -3.59 4.74 -10.15
N ARG A 72 -3.30 6.02 -10.03
CA ARG A 72 -3.11 6.91 -11.17
C ARG A 72 -1.92 7.82 -10.93
N GLY A 73 -1.06 8.02 -11.93
CA GLY A 73 0.08 8.91 -11.86
C GLY A 73 0.41 9.49 -13.22
N PHE A 74 1.02 10.68 -13.24
CA PHE A 74 1.47 11.33 -14.47
C PHE A 74 2.94 11.01 -14.72
N SER A 75 3.24 10.46 -15.89
CA SER A 75 4.61 10.21 -16.35
C SER A 75 5.10 11.44 -17.09
N ASP A 76 6.02 12.19 -16.48
CA ASP A 76 6.60 13.39 -17.09
C ASP A 76 7.44 13.01 -18.35
N ALA A 77 8.12 11.85 -18.32
CA ALA A 77 8.89 11.36 -19.43
C ALA A 77 8.05 11.02 -20.68
N ASP A 78 6.86 10.44 -20.47
CA ASP A 78 5.93 10.04 -21.53
C ASP A 78 4.89 11.11 -21.84
N ASN A 79 4.82 12.16 -21.02
CA ASN A 79 3.79 13.23 -21.03
C ASN A 79 2.37 12.67 -21.06
N LYS A 80 2.09 11.66 -20.20
CA LYS A 80 0.77 11.00 -20.16
C LYS A 80 0.44 10.45 -18.78
N TRP A 81 -0.83 10.29 -18.54
CA TRP A 81 -1.35 9.57 -17.39
C TRP A 81 -1.16 8.06 -17.54
N LYS A 82 -0.76 7.42 -16.45
CA LYS A 82 -0.72 5.96 -16.30
C LYS A 82 -1.70 5.57 -15.21
N GLU A 83 -2.37 4.45 -15.41
CA GLU A 83 -3.33 3.89 -14.46
C GLU A 83 -3.03 2.41 -14.24
N ALA A 84 -3.28 1.95 -13.02
CA ALA A 84 -3.21 0.54 -12.66
C ALA A 84 -4.40 0.20 -11.77
N GLU A 85 -5.16 -0.82 -12.18
CA GLU A 85 -6.29 -1.34 -11.44
C GLU A 85 -5.88 -2.60 -10.69
N GLY A 86 -6.20 -2.65 -9.42
CA GLY A 86 -5.93 -3.78 -8.55
C GLY A 86 -7.12 -4.11 -7.67
N LYS A 87 -6.98 -5.19 -6.92
CA LYS A 87 -7.96 -5.64 -5.93
C LYS A 87 -7.27 -5.94 -4.61
N ALA A 88 -7.93 -5.58 -3.52
CA ALA A 88 -7.42 -5.85 -2.18
C ALA A 88 -8.46 -6.56 -1.32
N TYR A 89 -7.96 -7.31 -0.35
CA TYR A 89 -8.76 -8.07 0.63
C TYR A 89 -8.08 -8.02 1.98
N PHE A 90 -8.85 -8.02 3.06
CA PHE A 90 -8.29 -8.18 4.39
C PHE A 90 -7.57 -9.52 4.54
N VAL A 91 -6.45 -9.50 5.26
CA VAL A 91 -5.67 -10.73 5.56
C VAL A 91 -6.21 -11.42 6.82
N ASN A 92 -6.49 -10.62 7.84
CA ASN A 92 -6.99 -11.09 9.14
C ASN A 92 -8.42 -10.58 9.38
N LYS A 93 -8.54 -9.63 10.32
CA LYS A 93 -9.83 -9.02 10.72
C LYS A 93 -10.07 -7.75 9.91
N ASN A 94 -11.33 -7.46 9.61
CA ASN A 94 -11.71 -6.22 8.93
C ASN A 94 -11.45 -4.95 9.75
N SER A 95 -11.19 -5.10 11.04
CA SER A 95 -10.81 -4.03 11.96
C SER A 95 -9.29 -3.82 12.10
N GLU A 96 -8.49 -4.53 11.31
CA GLU A 96 -7.04 -4.31 11.23
C GLU A 96 -6.68 -3.68 9.90
N GLY A 97 -5.80 -2.68 9.92
CA GLY A 97 -5.26 -2.05 8.71
C GLY A 97 -4.30 -2.95 7.94
N TYR A 98 -4.64 -4.24 7.76
CA TYR A 98 -3.83 -5.21 7.05
C TYR A 98 -4.59 -5.87 5.90
N LEU A 99 -4.23 -5.46 4.69
CA LEU A 99 -4.78 -5.99 3.45
C LEU A 99 -3.68 -6.64 2.60
N LYS A 100 -4.09 -7.44 1.65
CA LYS A 100 -3.28 -7.91 0.53
C LYS A 100 -3.82 -7.30 -0.75
N VAL A 101 -2.94 -6.79 -1.61
CA VAL A 101 -3.29 -6.14 -2.87
C VAL A 101 -2.65 -6.85 -4.06
N SER A 102 -3.38 -6.98 -5.14
CA SER A 102 -2.90 -7.55 -6.40
C SER A 102 -3.26 -6.64 -7.57
N PHE A 103 -2.27 -6.28 -8.37
CA PHE A 103 -2.41 -5.65 -9.68
C PHE A 103 -2.21 -6.66 -10.82
N PHE A 104 -1.58 -7.79 -10.51
CA PHE A 104 -1.34 -8.89 -11.45
C PHE A 104 -1.63 -10.22 -10.75
N GLY A 105 -2.82 -10.73 -10.91
CA GLY A 105 -3.17 -12.04 -10.35
C GLY A 105 -2.32 -13.18 -10.95
N PRO A 106 -1.94 -14.17 -10.18
CA PRO A 106 -2.39 -14.50 -8.82
C PRO A 106 -1.51 -13.92 -7.69
N PHE A 107 -0.61 -12.99 -8.00
CA PHE A 107 0.37 -12.46 -7.03
C PHE A 107 -0.24 -11.35 -6.18
N TYR A 108 -0.04 -11.45 -4.86
CA TYR A 108 -0.47 -10.46 -3.87
C TYR A 108 0.74 -9.93 -3.09
N GLY A 109 0.74 -8.63 -2.84
CA GLY A 109 1.65 -7.97 -1.90
C GLY A 109 0.90 -7.50 -0.66
N SER A 110 1.60 -7.36 0.46
CA SER A 110 1.04 -6.79 1.68
C SER A 110 0.83 -5.29 1.54
N TYR A 111 -0.24 -4.81 2.17
CA TYR A 111 -0.59 -3.41 2.33
C TYR A 111 -0.96 -3.21 3.80
N VAL A 112 -0.07 -2.59 4.56
CA VAL A 112 -0.16 -2.49 6.01
C VAL A 112 -0.25 -1.03 6.41
N VAL A 113 -1.41 -0.59 6.86
CA VAL A 113 -1.58 0.73 7.46
C VAL A 113 -1.04 0.66 8.88
N PHE A 114 0.11 1.30 9.15
CA PHE A 114 0.76 1.30 10.46
C PHE A 114 0.67 2.63 11.21
N GLY A 115 0.17 3.66 10.54
CA GLY A 115 -0.18 4.96 11.10
C GLY A 115 -1.45 5.48 10.43
N LEU A 116 -2.34 6.08 11.19
CA LEU A 116 -3.63 6.56 10.71
C LEU A 116 -4.14 7.71 11.58
N ASP A 117 -4.74 8.71 10.96
CA ASP A 117 -5.59 9.67 11.66
C ASP A 117 -6.95 9.00 11.95
N HIS A 118 -7.06 8.36 13.12
CA HIS A 118 -8.29 7.66 13.52
C HIS A 118 -9.49 8.59 13.72
N GLU A 119 -9.24 9.87 14.02
CA GLU A 119 -10.31 10.83 14.27
C GLU A 119 -10.98 11.29 12.98
N ASN A 120 -10.18 11.67 11.96
CA ASN A 120 -10.70 12.32 10.75
C ASN A 120 -10.32 11.59 9.44
N TYR A 121 -9.47 10.56 9.49
CA TYR A 121 -8.96 9.82 8.31
C TYR A 121 -8.33 10.73 7.25
N GLN A 122 -7.57 11.75 7.68
CA GLN A 122 -6.94 12.71 6.77
C GLN A 122 -5.59 12.24 6.24
N TYR A 123 -4.86 11.39 6.98
CA TYR A 123 -3.59 10.81 6.54
C TYR A 123 -3.45 9.35 6.97
N ALA A 124 -2.64 8.60 6.21
CA ALA A 124 -2.28 7.23 6.50
C ALA A 124 -0.80 6.97 6.15
N PHE A 125 -0.13 6.17 6.96
CA PHE A 125 1.22 5.66 6.74
C PHE A 125 1.13 4.19 6.40
N VAL A 126 1.68 3.80 5.25
CA VAL A 126 1.50 2.47 4.68
C VAL A 126 2.84 1.82 4.42
N SER A 127 2.96 0.56 4.79
CA SER A 127 4.09 -0.31 4.48
C SER A 127 3.67 -1.43 3.54
N GLY A 128 4.59 -1.85 2.69
CA GLY A 128 4.48 -3.09 1.92
C GLY A 128 4.99 -4.32 2.67
N PRO A 129 5.39 -5.39 1.95
CA PRO A 129 5.82 -6.64 2.56
C PRO A 129 7.19 -6.57 3.25
N ASN A 130 8.00 -5.58 2.95
CA ASN A 130 9.35 -5.36 3.50
C ASN A 130 9.67 -3.87 3.63
N LEU A 131 10.87 -3.51 4.06
CA LEU A 131 11.31 -2.13 4.31
C LEU A 131 11.58 -1.31 3.02
N ASP A 132 11.48 -1.89 1.83
CA ASP A 132 11.65 -1.18 0.57
C ASP A 132 10.36 -0.43 0.15
N TYR A 133 9.23 -0.70 0.79
CA TYR A 133 7.92 -0.17 0.42
C TYR A 133 7.32 0.65 1.55
N LEU A 134 7.21 1.95 1.33
CA LEU A 134 6.71 2.91 2.31
C LEU A 134 5.99 4.05 1.61
N TRP A 135 4.83 4.47 2.13
CA TRP A 135 4.03 5.58 1.61
C TRP A 135 3.43 6.43 2.72
N LEU A 136 3.39 7.74 2.48
CA LEU A 136 2.52 8.70 3.15
C LEU A 136 1.38 9.06 2.20
N LEU A 137 0.16 8.73 2.61
CA LEU A 137 -1.06 9.09 1.88
C LEU A 137 -1.84 10.15 2.64
N ALA A 138 -2.52 11.04 1.90
CA ALA A 138 -3.38 12.06 2.49
C ALA A 138 -4.64 12.35 1.66
N ARG A 139 -5.66 12.92 2.30
CA ARG A 139 -6.90 13.33 1.63
C ARG A 139 -6.74 14.60 0.80
N THR A 140 -5.70 15.36 1.06
CA THR A 140 -5.38 16.61 0.37
C THR A 140 -4.04 16.48 -0.35
N PRO A 141 -3.79 17.25 -1.43
CA PRO A 141 -2.53 17.19 -2.18
C PRO A 141 -1.32 17.73 -1.38
N THR A 142 -1.56 18.36 -0.25
CA THR A 142 -0.54 18.85 0.70
C THR A 142 -0.92 18.47 2.11
N VAL A 143 0.05 18.34 2.99
CA VAL A 143 -0.13 18.09 4.43
C VAL A 143 0.70 19.04 5.25
N GLU A 144 0.32 19.24 6.51
CA GLU A 144 1.10 20.02 7.47
C GLU A 144 2.47 19.38 7.73
N THR A 145 3.46 20.22 8.01
CA THR A 145 4.85 19.77 8.25
C THR A 145 4.93 18.76 9.41
N GLU A 146 4.09 18.93 10.42
CA GLU A 146 3.99 18.05 11.58
C GLU A 146 3.62 16.62 11.20
N ILE A 147 2.78 16.45 10.17
CA ILE A 147 2.40 15.10 9.67
C ILE A 147 3.59 14.47 8.96
N ILE A 148 4.35 15.24 8.17
CA ILE A 148 5.57 14.75 7.52
C ILE A 148 6.60 14.33 8.58
N GLN A 149 6.83 15.15 9.60
CA GLN A 149 7.76 14.84 10.69
C GLN A 149 7.35 13.57 11.43
N LYS A 150 6.08 13.46 11.80
CA LYS A 150 5.52 12.27 12.44
C LYS A 150 5.70 11.01 11.57
N PHE A 151 5.48 11.13 10.27
CA PHE A 151 5.69 10.03 9.32
C PHE A 151 7.15 9.59 9.29
N ILE A 152 8.10 10.53 9.20
CA ILE A 152 9.53 10.27 9.20
C ILE A 152 9.94 9.58 10.50
N GLU A 153 9.63 10.15 11.67
CA GLU A 153 9.98 9.60 12.98
C GLU A 153 9.44 8.18 13.19
N MET A 154 8.17 7.97 12.83
CA MET A 154 7.54 6.65 12.96
C MET A 154 8.15 5.63 12.02
N SER A 155 8.58 6.04 10.83
CA SER A 155 9.20 5.18 9.83
C SER A 155 10.64 4.83 10.19
N GLU A 156 11.45 5.81 10.64
CA GLU A 156 12.82 5.59 11.12
C GLU A 156 12.87 4.63 12.30
N ALA A 157 11.96 4.81 13.27
CA ALA A 157 11.84 3.92 14.43
C ALA A 157 11.53 2.46 14.03
N ARG A 158 11.07 2.23 12.81
CA ARG A 158 10.78 0.91 12.23
C ARG A 158 11.85 0.41 11.27
N GLY A 159 12.91 1.21 11.04
CA GLY A 159 14.06 0.85 10.22
C GLY A 159 13.91 1.14 8.73
N PHE A 160 12.92 1.95 8.32
CA PHE A 160 12.82 2.42 6.95
C PHE A 160 13.92 3.46 6.63
N ASP A 161 14.38 3.46 5.39
CA ASP A 161 15.38 4.40 4.86
C ASP A 161 14.73 5.74 4.49
N THR A 162 14.42 6.55 5.51
CA THR A 162 13.71 7.81 5.33
C THR A 162 14.55 8.90 4.68
N GLU A 163 15.88 8.76 4.63
CA GLU A 163 16.77 9.69 3.93
C GLU A 163 16.55 9.66 2.40
N ASN A 164 16.05 8.55 1.89
CA ASN A 164 15.76 8.34 0.46
C ASN A 164 14.27 8.51 0.09
N LEU A 165 13.49 9.18 0.94
CA LEU A 165 12.10 9.50 0.63
C LEU A 165 11.99 10.44 -0.59
N ILE A 166 11.09 10.09 -1.49
CA ILE A 166 10.66 10.92 -2.61
C ILE A 166 9.38 11.64 -2.21
N PHE A 167 9.39 12.97 -2.16
CA PHE A 167 8.18 13.77 -2.01
C PHE A 167 7.53 13.97 -3.36
N VAL A 168 6.32 13.47 -3.51
CA VAL A 168 5.60 13.43 -4.77
C VAL A 168 5.00 14.80 -5.08
N GLN A 169 5.36 15.35 -6.25
CA GLN A 169 4.78 16.60 -6.68
C GLN A 169 3.30 16.41 -7.01
N GLN A 170 2.44 17.14 -6.33
CA GLN A 170 1.01 17.26 -6.61
C GLN A 170 0.73 18.63 -7.24
N LYS A 171 -0.24 18.71 -8.14
CA LYS A 171 -0.67 19.96 -8.80
C LYS A 171 -2.10 20.29 -8.39
#